data_f50a00033e386c2559a77ed09c9462be
#
_entry.id   f50a00033e386c2559a77ed09c9462be
#
_cell.length_a   1.000
_cell.length_b   1.000
_cell.length_c   1.000
_cell.angle_alpha   90.00
_cell.angle_beta   90.00
_cell.angle_gamma   90.00
#
_symmetry.space_group_name_H-M   'P 1'
#
loop_
_entity.id
_entity.type
_entity.pdbx_description
1 polymer ?
#
loop_
_entity_poly.entity_id
_entity_poly.type
_entity_poly.pdbx_seq_one_letter_code
_entity_poly.pdbx_strand_id
1 'polypeptide(L)'
;DNGVNYIKRFSFKRGEYDLNVSYLIDNQSGQAWSGNMFAQLKRDASGDPSSSTATGTATYLGAALWTASEPYKKVSMKDIDKGSLKENVSGGWVAWLQHYFVTAWIPAKSDNNVVQTRKDSQGNYIIGYTGPVISVPAGGKVETSALLYAGPKIQSKLKELSPGLELTVDYGFLWFIAQPIFWLLQHIHSLLGNWGWSIIVLTMLIKLLFFPLSAASYKSMARMRAVAPKLAALKEQHGDDRQKMSQAMMELYKKEKINPMGGCLPILVQMPVFLALYWVLVESVELRQAPWFAWIQDLTARDPYFILPVLNMLVMWLTQKLTPAPGMDPMQQKM
;
A
#
# COMPACT_ATOMS: atom_id res chain seq x y z
N ASP A 1 -32.24 -5.85 33.31
CA ASP A 1 -32.67 -4.97 34.38
C ASP A 1 -33.94 -4.26 33.95
N ASN A 2 -34.89 -4.07 34.84
CA ASN A 2 -36.21 -3.44 34.60
C ASN A 2 -37.11 -4.12 33.57
N GLY A 3 -37.02 -5.45 33.39
CA GLY A 3 -37.87 -6.20 32.46
C GLY A 3 -37.43 -6.16 31.00
N VAL A 4 -36.25 -5.64 30.70
CA VAL A 4 -35.66 -5.72 29.34
C VAL A 4 -34.52 -6.73 29.33
N ASN A 5 -34.61 -7.73 28.47
CA ASN A 5 -33.62 -8.77 28.28
C ASN A 5 -32.78 -8.46 27.06
N TYR A 6 -31.45 -8.59 27.20
CA TYR A 6 -30.50 -8.38 26.14
C TYR A 6 -29.72 -9.67 25.88
N ILE A 7 -29.72 -10.13 24.64
CA ILE A 7 -28.91 -11.27 24.20
C ILE A 7 -27.90 -10.75 23.19
N LYS A 8 -26.65 -10.79 23.55
CA LYS A 8 -25.56 -10.52 22.61
C LYS A 8 -25.12 -11.81 21.94
N ARG A 9 -25.23 -11.88 20.62
CA ARG A 9 -24.89 -13.05 19.81
C ARG A 9 -23.71 -12.76 18.93
N PHE A 10 -22.76 -13.69 18.89
CA PHE A 10 -21.63 -13.70 17.97
C PHE A 10 -21.82 -14.86 16.99
N SER A 11 -21.92 -14.58 15.70
CA SER A 11 -22.08 -15.60 14.67
C SER A 11 -20.83 -15.65 13.80
N PHE A 12 -20.15 -16.79 13.81
CA PHE A 12 -18.92 -17.06 13.07
C PHE A 12 -19.22 -17.95 11.88
N LYS A 13 -18.54 -17.68 10.78
CA LYS A 13 -18.52 -18.53 9.60
C LYS A 13 -17.13 -19.14 9.42
N ARG A 14 -17.08 -20.45 9.27
CA ARG A 14 -15.79 -21.15 9.13
C ARG A 14 -15.05 -20.69 7.89
N GLY A 15 -13.76 -20.34 8.05
CA GLY A 15 -12.89 -19.90 6.97
C GLY A 15 -13.03 -18.41 6.62
N GLU A 16 -13.89 -17.65 7.33
CA GLU A 16 -14.01 -16.22 7.16
C GLU A 16 -13.40 -15.45 8.35
N TYR A 17 -13.04 -14.19 8.11
CA TYR A 17 -12.48 -13.28 9.12
C TYR A 17 -13.51 -12.28 9.64
N ASP A 18 -14.71 -12.32 9.09
CA ASP A 18 -15.84 -11.52 9.54
C ASP A 18 -16.74 -12.32 10.47
N LEU A 19 -17.33 -11.63 11.41
CA LEU A 19 -18.31 -12.17 12.32
C LEU A 19 -19.46 -11.19 12.49
N ASN A 20 -20.68 -11.71 12.56
CA ASN A 20 -21.85 -10.90 12.83
C ASN A 20 -22.05 -10.78 14.33
N VAL A 21 -22.12 -9.55 14.84
CA VAL A 21 -22.43 -9.24 16.22
C VAL A 21 -23.83 -8.66 16.27
N SER A 22 -24.78 -9.39 16.88
CA SER A 22 -26.15 -8.93 17.02
C SER A 22 -26.58 -8.81 18.47
N TYR A 23 -27.50 -7.88 18.71
CA TYR A 23 -28.20 -7.72 19.97
C TYR A 23 -29.69 -7.96 19.74
N LEU A 24 -30.21 -8.98 20.39
CA LEU A 24 -31.64 -9.19 20.51
C LEU A 24 -32.12 -8.50 21.81
N ILE A 25 -33.00 -7.54 21.66
CA ILE A 25 -33.61 -6.78 22.76
C ILE A 25 -35.02 -7.24 22.88
N ASP A 26 -35.37 -7.85 24.01
CA ASP A 26 -36.71 -8.34 24.36
C ASP A 26 -37.26 -7.48 25.50
N ASN A 27 -38.14 -6.55 25.19
CA ASN A 27 -38.68 -5.62 26.15
C ASN A 27 -39.97 -6.20 26.77
N GLN A 28 -39.81 -6.90 27.86
CA GLN A 28 -40.95 -7.42 28.66
C GLN A 28 -41.41 -6.44 29.75
N SER A 29 -40.91 -5.21 29.73
CA SER A 29 -41.37 -4.17 30.66
C SER A 29 -42.69 -3.56 30.21
N GLY A 30 -43.36 -2.85 31.11
CA GLY A 30 -44.60 -2.13 30.81
C GLY A 30 -44.40 -0.79 30.07
N GLN A 31 -43.18 -0.43 29.72
CA GLN A 31 -42.84 0.86 29.09
C GLN A 31 -42.00 0.64 27.84
N ALA A 32 -42.06 1.61 26.90
CA ALA A 32 -41.16 1.58 25.75
C ALA A 32 -39.70 1.77 26.20
N TRP A 33 -38.79 0.98 25.60
CA TRP A 33 -37.35 1.09 25.78
C TRP A 33 -36.72 1.76 24.55
N SER A 34 -35.70 2.57 24.77
CA SER A 34 -34.90 3.12 23.67
C SER A 34 -33.42 3.13 24.01
N GLY A 35 -32.59 2.95 22.99
CA GLY A 35 -31.14 2.96 23.12
C GLY A 35 -30.44 3.00 21.77
N ASN A 36 -29.10 3.03 21.78
CA ASN A 36 -28.30 3.03 20.58
C ASN A 36 -27.34 1.86 20.61
N MET A 37 -27.15 1.20 19.48
CA MET A 37 -26.00 0.32 19.31
C MET A 37 -24.74 1.17 19.12
N PHE A 38 -23.69 0.86 19.85
CA PHE A 38 -22.37 1.45 19.60
C PHE A 38 -21.31 0.36 19.50
N ALA A 39 -20.28 0.63 18.70
CA ALA A 39 -19.13 -0.23 18.57
C ALA A 39 -17.86 0.60 18.48
N GLN A 40 -16.78 0.11 19.06
CA GLN A 40 -15.53 0.83 19.10
C GLN A 40 -14.34 -0.12 18.99
N LEU A 41 -13.23 0.42 18.47
CA LEU A 41 -11.92 -0.21 18.44
C LEU A 41 -10.99 0.62 19.31
N LYS A 42 -10.25 -0.06 20.17
CA LYS A 42 -9.34 0.57 21.14
C LYS A 42 -7.93 0.03 20.92
N ARG A 43 -6.94 0.92 20.91
CA ARG A 43 -5.53 0.59 20.77
C ARG A 43 -4.65 1.50 21.62
N ASP A 44 -3.54 0.97 22.10
CA ASP A 44 -2.46 1.73 22.72
C ASP A 44 -1.60 2.48 21.68
N ALA A 45 -0.59 3.22 22.14
CA ALA A 45 0.34 3.97 21.30
C ALA A 45 1.48 3.13 20.71
N SER A 46 1.47 1.79 20.89
CA SER A 46 2.54 0.92 20.41
C SER A 46 2.65 0.95 18.88
N GLY A 47 3.88 0.90 18.36
CA GLY A 47 4.14 0.81 16.93
C GLY A 47 3.66 -0.51 16.34
N ASP A 48 3.64 -0.58 15.01
CA ASP A 48 3.40 -1.84 14.30
C ASP A 48 4.66 -2.71 14.37
N PRO A 49 4.61 -3.95 14.87
CA PRO A 49 5.75 -4.84 14.91
C PRO A 49 6.38 -5.12 13.54
N SER A 50 5.58 -5.03 12.47
CA SER A 50 6.05 -5.20 11.09
C SER A 50 6.74 -3.97 10.51
N SER A 51 6.60 -2.79 11.13
CA SER A 51 7.24 -1.54 10.68
C SER A 51 8.75 -1.48 10.92
N SER A 52 9.29 -2.41 11.71
CA SER A 52 10.73 -2.54 11.98
C SER A 52 11.52 -3.19 10.83
N THR A 53 10.89 -3.39 9.67
CA THR A 53 11.57 -3.95 8.50
C THR A 53 12.67 -3.00 8.01
N ALA A 54 13.80 -3.59 7.62
CA ALA A 54 15.02 -2.91 7.18
C ALA A 54 14.87 -1.95 5.96
N THR A 55 13.68 -1.86 5.41
CA THR A 55 13.35 -1.01 4.24
C THR A 55 12.95 0.42 4.60
N GLY A 56 12.75 0.74 5.89
CA GLY A 56 12.43 2.10 6.33
C GLY A 56 11.12 2.69 5.82
N THR A 57 10.31 1.94 5.09
CA THR A 57 9.00 2.38 4.61
C THR A 57 7.96 2.14 5.70
N ALA A 58 7.56 3.22 6.34
CA ALA A 58 6.47 3.18 7.31
C ALA A 58 5.14 3.00 6.57
N THR A 59 4.50 1.86 6.75
CA THR A 59 3.12 1.64 6.35
C THR A 59 2.18 2.39 7.28
N TYR A 60 0.98 2.72 6.81
CA TYR A 60 0.05 3.48 7.62
C TYR A 60 -0.44 2.67 8.83
N LEU A 61 -0.18 3.20 10.02
CA LEU A 61 -0.72 2.72 11.29
C LEU A 61 -1.64 3.77 11.88
N GLY A 62 -2.91 3.51 11.98
CA GLY A 62 -3.87 4.48 12.49
C GLY A 62 -5.32 4.07 12.30
N ALA A 63 -6.21 4.96 12.70
CA ALA A 63 -7.62 4.83 12.45
C ALA A 63 -7.98 5.28 11.03
N ALA A 64 -9.03 4.72 10.48
CA ALA A 64 -9.62 5.17 9.23
C ALA A 64 -11.14 4.99 9.27
N LEU A 65 -11.84 5.76 8.46
CA LEU A 65 -13.28 5.68 8.30
C LEU A 65 -13.67 5.95 6.85
N TRP A 66 -14.85 5.47 6.51
CA TRP A 66 -15.49 5.78 5.26
C TRP A 66 -16.45 6.96 5.42
N THR A 67 -16.41 7.88 4.46
CA THR A 67 -17.43 8.92 4.28
C THR A 67 -17.84 8.97 2.81
N ALA A 68 -19.02 9.51 2.51
CA ALA A 68 -19.48 9.64 1.13
C ALA A 68 -18.59 10.57 0.27
N SER A 69 -17.98 11.58 0.89
CA SER A 69 -17.06 12.50 0.22
C SER A 69 -15.62 11.97 0.12
N GLU A 70 -15.23 11.11 1.06
CA GLU A 70 -13.89 10.55 1.15
C GLU A 70 -13.99 9.07 1.55
N PRO A 71 -14.03 8.13 0.57
CA PRO A 71 -14.21 6.70 0.84
C PRO A 71 -13.11 6.05 1.68
N TYR A 72 -12.00 6.73 1.86
CA TYR A 72 -10.89 6.30 2.72
C TYR A 72 -10.26 7.50 3.43
N LYS A 73 -10.86 7.89 4.54
CA LYS A 73 -10.37 9.00 5.37
C LYS A 73 -9.47 8.47 6.49
N LYS A 74 -8.21 8.85 6.43
CA LYS A 74 -7.21 8.50 7.45
C LYS A 74 -7.32 9.44 8.65
N VAL A 75 -7.20 8.87 9.85
CA VAL A 75 -7.12 9.64 11.11
C VAL A 75 -5.94 9.11 11.91
N SER A 76 -4.81 9.78 11.81
CA SER A 76 -3.60 9.35 12.50
C SER A 76 -3.74 9.53 14.02
N MET A 77 -2.91 8.83 14.79
CA MET A 77 -2.82 9.04 16.25
C MET A 77 -2.53 10.49 16.59
N LYS A 78 -1.67 11.16 15.79
CA LYS A 78 -1.34 12.58 15.97
C LYS A 78 -2.55 13.49 15.73
N ASP A 79 -3.47 13.11 14.84
CA ASP A 79 -4.68 13.88 14.59
C ASP A 79 -5.66 13.72 15.75
N ILE A 80 -5.77 12.52 16.32
CA ILE A 80 -6.57 12.27 17.53
C ILE A 80 -5.99 13.03 18.74
N ASP A 81 -4.68 13.17 18.84
CA ASP A 81 -4.02 13.97 19.89
C ASP A 81 -4.33 15.47 19.79
N LYS A 82 -4.54 15.97 18.56
CA LYS A 82 -4.91 17.38 18.32
C LYS A 82 -6.37 17.68 18.62
N GLY A 83 -7.23 16.68 18.52
CA GLY A 83 -8.66 16.82 18.79
C GLY A 83 -9.46 15.60 18.36
N SER A 84 -10.62 15.41 18.99
CA SER A 84 -11.54 14.33 18.63
C SER A 84 -12.28 14.66 17.34
N LEU A 85 -12.32 13.70 16.41
CA LEU A 85 -13.19 13.75 15.25
C LEU A 85 -14.62 13.39 15.67
N LYS A 86 -15.62 14.05 15.09
CA LYS A 86 -17.04 13.67 15.17
C LYS A 86 -17.70 13.95 13.84
N GLU A 87 -18.18 12.90 13.17
CA GLU A 87 -18.83 13.00 11.85
C GLU A 87 -20.08 12.15 11.76
N ASN A 88 -21.09 12.64 11.04
CA ASN A 88 -22.28 11.88 10.69
C ASN A 88 -22.05 11.17 9.37
N VAL A 89 -22.20 9.85 9.36
CA VAL A 89 -21.93 8.98 8.22
C VAL A 89 -23.11 8.03 8.01
N SER A 90 -23.61 7.95 6.79
CA SER A 90 -24.65 6.97 6.44
C SER A 90 -23.99 5.68 5.97
N GLY A 91 -24.23 4.59 6.66
CA GLY A 91 -23.53 3.31 6.43
C GLY A 91 -22.03 3.40 6.71
N GLY A 92 -21.23 2.93 5.77
CA GLY A 92 -19.77 3.02 5.83
C GLY A 92 -19.12 2.02 6.77
N TRP A 93 -17.93 2.37 7.24
CA TRP A 93 -17.15 1.56 8.18
C TRP A 93 -16.18 2.44 8.99
N VAL A 94 -15.76 1.93 10.13
CA VAL A 94 -14.67 2.46 10.95
C VAL A 94 -13.65 1.37 11.19
N ALA A 95 -12.38 1.68 11.05
CA ALA A 95 -11.32 0.68 11.10
C ALA A 95 -10.10 1.14 11.88
N TRP A 96 -9.35 0.16 12.39
CA TRP A 96 -7.98 0.31 12.85
C TRP A 96 -7.05 -0.48 11.93
N LEU A 97 -6.05 0.19 11.38
CA LEU A 97 -5.15 -0.34 10.38
C LEU A 97 -3.79 -0.67 10.95
N GLN A 98 -3.26 -1.81 10.55
CA GLN A 98 -1.88 -2.23 10.69
C GLN A 98 -1.32 -2.55 9.31
N HIS A 99 -0.04 -2.90 9.19
CA HIS A 99 0.57 -3.21 7.90
C HIS A 99 -0.26 -4.22 7.08
N TYR A 100 -0.37 -5.45 7.57
CA TYR A 100 -1.06 -6.54 6.85
C TYR A 100 -2.47 -6.82 7.35
N PHE A 101 -2.90 -6.19 8.45
CA PHE A 101 -4.15 -6.51 9.12
C PHE A 101 -5.05 -5.28 9.25
N VAL A 102 -6.33 -5.53 9.27
CA VAL A 102 -7.36 -4.53 9.54
C VAL A 102 -8.40 -5.11 10.50
N THR A 103 -8.82 -4.28 11.45
CA THR A 103 -10.00 -4.54 12.25
C THR A 103 -11.01 -3.46 11.94
N ALA A 104 -12.20 -3.83 11.48
CA ALA A 104 -13.21 -2.89 11.02
C ALA A 104 -14.59 -3.25 11.54
N TRP A 105 -15.32 -2.24 12.03
CA TRP A 105 -16.76 -2.33 12.25
C TRP A 105 -17.51 -1.79 11.03
N ILE A 106 -18.47 -2.55 10.54
CA ILE A 106 -19.29 -2.26 9.39
C ILE A 106 -20.76 -2.28 9.85
N PRO A 107 -21.35 -1.11 10.15
CA PRO A 107 -22.78 -1.02 10.47
C PRO A 107 -23.65 -1.28 9.25
N ALA A 108 -24.97 -1.38 9.46
CA ALA A 108 -25.90 -1.52 8.35
C ALA A 108 -25.83 -0.31 7.39
N LYS A 109 -25.95 -0.57 6.09
CA LYS A 109 -25.82 0.48 5.05
C LYS A 109 -26.84 1.60 5.17
N SER A 110 -28.01 1.31 5.73
CA SER A 110 -29.10 2.28 5.93
C SER A 110 -28.95 3.14 7.17
N ASP A 111 -28.02 2.81 8.06
CA ASP A 111 -27.90 3.47 9.34
C ASP A 111 -27.19 4.81 9.23
N ASN A 112 -27.76 5.83 9.88
CA ASN A 112 -27.08 7.11 10.08
C ASN A 112 -26.30 7.03 11.38
N ASN A 113 -24.99 6.92 11.25
CA ASN A 113 -24.07 6.70 12.36
C ASN A 113 -23.33 7.98 12.72
N VAL A 114 -23.05 8.17 14.00
CA VAL A 114 -22.12 9.19 14.48
C VAL A 114 -20.78 8.53 14.73
N VAL A 115 -19.82 8.76 13.83
CA VAL A 115 -18.44 8.27 13.99
C VAL A 115 -17.67 9.27 14.83
N GLN A 116 -16.86 8.76 15.77
CA GLN A 116 -16.05 9.60 16.63
C GLN A 116 -14.71 8.93 16.98
N THR A 117 -13.70 9.77 17.14
CA THR A 117 -12.40 9.38 17.68
C THR A 117 -12.15 10.07 19.00
N ARG A 118 -11.43 9.44 19.89
CA ARG A 118 -11.03 10.02 21.17
C ARG A 118 -9.82 9.31 21.76
N LYS A 119 -9.20 9.96 22.74
CA LYS A 119 -8.18 9.34 23.60
C LYS A 119 -8.79 9.15 24.98
N ASP A 120 -8.60 7.97 25.58
CA ASP A 120 -9.07 7.72 26.95
C ASP A 120 -8.06 8.24 27.99
N SER A 121 -8.46 8.19 29.29
CA SER A 121 -7.61 8.63 30.40
C SER A 121 -6.34 7.77 30.59
N GLN A 122 -6.28 6.60 29.98
CA GLN A 122 -5.12 5.70 30.01
C GLN A 122 -4.17 5.95 28.81
N GLY A 123 -4.49 6.89 27.93
CA GLY A 123 -3.70 7.21 26.75
C GLY A 123 -3.98 6.34 25.54
N ASN A 124 -5.02 5.48 25.56
CA ASN A 124 -5.38 4.66 24.41
C ASN A 124 -6.22 5.45 23.42
N TYR A 125 -6.02 5.14 22.16
CA TYR A 125 -6.76 5.71 21.03
C TYR A 125 -7.98 4.87 20.73
N ILE A 126 -9.11 5.53 20.53
CA ILE A 126 -10.40 4.89 20.26
C ILE A 126 -11.00 5.49 19.00
N ILE A 127 -11.48 4.64 18.10
CA ILE A 127 -12.39 4.98 17.02
C ILE A 127 -13.64 4.12 17.15
N GLY A 128 -14.79 4.69 16.91
CA GLY A 128 -16.04 3.95 16.97
C GLY A 128 -17.19 4.72 16.36
N TYR A 129 -18.33 4.09 16.35
CA TYR A 129 -19.57 4.72 15.91
C TYR A 129 -20.69 4.46 16.91
N THR A 130 -21.66 5.36 16.90
CA THR A 130 -22.96 5.20 17.56
C THR A 130 -24.03 5.21 16.49
N GLY A 131 -24.82 4.15 16.44
CA GLY A 131 -25.92 3.98 15.50
C GLY A 131 -27.17 4.82 15.85
N PRO A 132 -28.22 4.75 15.01
CA PRO A 132 -29.47 5.42 15.26
C PRO A 132 -30.16 4.92 16.55
N VAL A 133 -31.08 5.71 17.02
CA VAL A 133 -31.92 5.32 18.16
C VAL A 133 -32.82 4.14 17.76
N ILE A 134 -32.79 3.08 18.55
CA ILE A 134 -33.63 1.91 18.45
C ILE A 134 -34.68 2.05 19.52
N SER A 135 -35.95 2.00 19.11
CA SER A 135 -37.11 2.04 20.03
C SER A 135 -37.84 0.70 20.00
N VAL A 136 -38.06 0.12 21.17
CA VAL A 136 -38.74 -1.16 21.34
C VAL A 136 -39.97 -0.93 22.24
N PRO A 137 -41.19 -1.07 21.73
CA PRO A 137 -42.37 -0.89 22.53
C PRO A 137 -42.48 -1.94 23.65
N ALA A 138 -43.32 -1.69 24.62
CA ALA A 138 -43.63 -2.66 25.67
C ALA A 138 -44.10 -4.00 25.08
N GLY A 139 -43.51 -5.11 25.51
CA GLY A 139 -43.76 -6.45 24.96
C GLY A 139 -43.13 -6.71 23.57
N GLY A 140 -42.43 -5.74 23.00
CA GLY A 140 -41.81 -5.85 21.69
C GLY A 140 -40.39 -6.48 21.72
N LYS A 141 -39.97 -6.94 20.54
CA LYS A 141 -38.62 -7.45 20.31
C LYS A 141 -37.99 -6.80 19.09
N VAL A 142 -36.70 -6.53 19.14
CA VAL A 142 -35.93 -6.04 17.99
C VAL A 142 -34.56 -6.69 17.98
N GLU A 143 -34.03 -6.94 16.81
CA GLU A 143 -32.64 -7.35 16.62
C GLU A 143 -31.89 -6.28 15.82
N THR A 144 -30.73 -5.89 16.31
CA THR A 144 -29.79 -5.00 15.61
C THR A 144 -28.46 -5.69 15.49
N SER A 145 -27.74 -5.45 14.40
CA SER A 145 -26.45 -6.11 14.17
C SER A 145 -25.48 -5.22 13.43
N ALA A 146 -24.19 -5.55 13.59
CA ALA A 146 -23.11 -5.02 12.81
C ALA A 146 -22.10 -6.12 12.50
N LEU A 147 -21.39 -5.97 11.39
CA LEU A 147 -20.33 -6.88 11.01
C LEU A 147 -19.01 -6.37 11.59
N LEU A 148 -18.25 -7.27 12.23
CA LEU A 148 -16.88 -7.04 12.64
C LEU A 148 -15.95 -7.87 11.75
N TYR A 149 -15.07 -7.21 11.02
CA TYR A 149 -13.98 -7.86 10.31
C TYR A 149 -12.71 -7.74 11.16
N ALA A 150 -11.99 -8.84 11.37
CA ALA A 150 -10.70 -8.84 12.05
C ALA A 150 -9.77 -9.85 11.36
N GLY A 151 -8.97 -9.37 10.42
CA GLY A 151 -8.18 -10.26 9.58
C GLY A 151 -7.21 -9.57 8.66
N PRO A 152 -6.57 -10.34 7.76
CA PRO A 152 -5.63 -9.83 6.77
C PRO A 152 -6.33 -8.94 5.74
N LYS A 153 -5.61 -7.96 5.20
CA LYS A 153 -6.09 -7.02 4.18
C LYS A 153 -6.19 -7.69 2.80
N ILE A 154 -7.00 -8.72 2.66
CA ILE A 154 -7.26 -9.38 1.37
C ILE A 154 -8.22 -8.52 0.56
N GLN A 155 -7.72 -7.85 -0.48
CA GLN A 155 -8.49 -6.83 -1.22
C GLN A 155 -9.82 -7.32 -1.74
N SER A 156 -9.89 -8.53 -2.32
CA SER A 156 -11.13 -9.11 -2.85
C SER A 156 -12.20 -9.25 -1.77
N LYS A 157 -11.82 -9.78 -0.60
CA LYS A 157 -12.74 -9.94 0.53
C LYS A 157 -13.20 -8.59 1.10
N LEU A 158 -12.28 -7.65 1.27
CA LEU A 158 -12.61 -6.33 1.80
C LEU A 158 -13.59 -5.57 0.89
N LYS A 159 -13.42 -5.68 -0.43
CA LYS A 159 -14.30 -5.06 -1.42
C LYS A 159 -15.74 -5.63 -1.38
N GLU A 160 -15.87 -6.92 -1.11
CA GLU A 160 -17.18 -7.58 -0.98
C GLU A 160 -17.94 -7.14 0.29
N LEU A 161 -17.20 -6.88 1.38
CA LEU A 161 -17.79 -6.52 2.67
C LEU A 161 -18.36 -5.11 2.70
N SER A 162 -17.60 -4.13 2.23
CA SER A 162 -18.06 -2.74 2.19
C SER A 162 -17.28 -1.92 1.15
N PRO A 163 -17.97 -1.00 0.42
CA PRO A 163 -17.30 -0.11 -0.52
C PRO A 163 -16.19 0.72 0.13
N GLY A 164 -15.03 0.78 -0.51
CA GLY A 164 -13.88 1.55 -0.02
C GLY A 164 -13.07 0.87 1.07
N LEU A 165 -13.49 -0.28 1.61
CA LEU A 165 -12.71 -0.99 2.62
C LEU A 165 -11.43 -1.60 2.01
N GLU A 166 -11.45 -1.95 0.73
CA GLU A 166 -10.28 -2.39 -0.02
C GLU A 166 -9.18 -1.32 -0.15
N LEU A 167 -9.54 -0.04 -0.02
CA LEU A 167 -8.58 1.08 -0.05
C LEU A 167 -7.70 1.14 1.20
N THR A 168 -8.02 0.34 2.21
CA THR A 168 -7.16 0.15 3.40
C THR A 168 -5.83 -0.56 3.06
N VAL A 169 -5.73 -1.22 1.90
CA VAL A 169 -4.46 -1.57 1.28
C VAL A 169 -3.91 -0.32 0.60
N ASP A 170 -3.07 0.39 1.32
CA ASP A 170 -2.69 1.77 1.03
C ASP A 170 -1.45 1.85 0.14
N TYR A 171 -1.65 2.01 -1.15
CA TYR A 171 -0.56 2.19 -2.12
C TYR A 171 -0.04 3.63 -2.21
N GLY A 172 -0.41 4.50 -1.27
CA GLY A 172 0.00 5.91 -1.26
C GLY A 172 -0.47 6.69 -2.50
N PHE A 173 0.31 7.68 -2.90
CA PHE A 173 -0.06 8.56 -4.03
C PHE A 173 -0.02 7.89 -5.41
N LEU A 174 0.65 6.73 -5.53
CA LEU A 174 0.73 5.95 -6.78
C LEU A 174 -0.37 4.88 -6.91
N TRP A 175 -1.41 4.96 -6.12
CA TRP A 175 -2.51 3.99 -6.12
C TRP A 175 -3.09 3.72 -7.51
N PHE A 176 -3.16 4.75 -8.37
CA PHE A 176 -3.70 4.65 -9.73
C PHE A 176 -2.81 3.82 -10.68
N ILE A 177 -1.51 3.65 -10.38
CA ILE A 177 -0.60 2.73 -11.07
C ILE A 177 -0.57 1.39 -10.35
N ALA A 178 -0.55 1.40 -9.02
CA ALA A 178 -0.42 0.20 -8.20
C ALA A 178 -1.63 -0.74 -8.31
N GLN A 179 -2.86 -0.22 -8.33
CA GLN A 179 -4.07 -1.04 -8.47
C GLN A 179 -4.11 -1.85 -9.77
N PRO A 180 -3.89 -1.28 -10.98
CA PRO A 180 -3.77 -2.06 -12.21
C PRO A 180 -2.65 -3.11 -12.17
N ILE A 181 -1.50 -2.78 -11.55
CA ILE A 181 -0.38 -3.71 -11.40
C ILE A 181 -0.80 -4.89 -10.52
N PHE A 182 -1.43 -4.63 -9.38
CA PHE A 182 -1.91 -5.67 -8.49
C PHE A 182 -3.00 -6.53 -9.14
N TRP A 183 -3.96 -5.91 -9.83
CA TRP A 183 -4.98 -6.61 -10.58
C TRP A 183 -4.35 -7.57 -11.61
N LEU A 184 -3.36 -7.10 -12.38
CA LEU A 184 -2.65 -7.94 -13.35
C LEU A 184 -1.89 -9.06 -12.65
N LEU A 185 -1.22 -8.77 -11.52
CA LEU A 185 -0.51 -9.77 -10.72
C LEU A 185 -1.45 -10.89 -10.24
N GLN A 186 -2.64 -10.54 -9.75
CA GLN A 186 -3.66 -11.51 -9.33
C GLN A 186 -4.13 -12.39 -10.51
N HIS A 187 -4.34 -11.80 -11.69
CA HIS A 187 -4.73 -12.58 -12.88
C HIS A 187 -3.63 -13.55 -13.32
N ILE A 188 -2.37 -13.12 -13.33
CA ILE A 188 -1.24 -14.00 -13.61
C ILE A 188 -1.16 -15.12 -12.57
N HIS A 189 -1.35 -14.78 -11.29
CA HIS A 189 -1.35 -15.76 -10.22
C HIS A 189 -2.49 -16.78 -10.37
N SER A 190 -3.67 -16.38 -10.78
CA SER A 190 -4.80 -17.29 -11.01
C SER A 190 -4.51 -18.33 -12.11
N LEU A 191 -3.58 -18.03 -13.04
CA LEU A 191 -3.16 -18.94 -14.10
C LEU A 191 -1.99 -19.84 -13.65
N LEU A 192 -1.03 -19.28 -12.91
CA LEU A 192 0.22 -19.96 -12.56
C LEU A 192 0.17 -20.67 -11.20
N GLY A 193 -0.73 -20.27 -10.31
CA GLY A 193 -0.85 -20.82 -8.95
C GLY A 193 0.36 -20.54 -8.02
N ASN A 194 1.29 -19.67 -8.42
CA ASN A 194 2.50 -19.36 -7.67
C ASN A 194 2.86 -17.88 -7.76
N TRP A 195 2.93 -17.21 -6.63
CA TRP A 195 3.20 -15.76 -6.57
C TRP A 195 4.58 -15.38 -7.09
N GLY A 196 5.62 -16.16 -6.79
CA GLY A 196 6.98 -15.88 -7.22
C GLY A 196 7.12 -15.88 -8.75
N TRP A 197 6.58 -16.91 -9.42
CA TRP A 197 6.52 -16.94 -10.87
C TRP A 197 5.65 -15.83 -11.45
N SER A 198 4.57 -15.48 -10.78
CA SER A 198 3.68 -14.39 -11.20
C SER A 198 4.39 -13.04 -11.18
N ILE A 199 5.23 -12.77 -10.18
CA ILE A 199 6.05 -11.55 -10.10
C ILE A 199 7.06 -11.50 -11.26
N ILE A 200 7.69 -12.64 -11.60
CA ILE A 200 8.64 -12.72 -12.71
C ILE A 200 7.94 -12.41 -14.03
N VAL A 201 6.80 -13.06 -14.30
CA VAL A 201 6.03 -12.83 -15.53
C VAL A 201 5.52 -11.39 -15.61
N LEU A 202 4.98 -10.84 -14.52
CA LEU A 202 4.57 -9.44 -14.44
C LEU A 202 5.73 -8.50 -14.78
N THR A 203 6.91 -8.75 -14.21
CA THR A 203 8.10 -7.94 -14.45
C THR A 203 8.53 -8.02 -15.92
N MET A 204 8.47 -9.20 -16.54
CA MET A 204 8.74 -9.38 -17.97
C MET A 204 7.75 -8.59 -18.82
N LEU A 205 6.46 -8.62 -18.52
CA LEU A 205 5.42 -7.88 -19.24
C LEU A 205 5.64 -6.36 -19.13
N ILE A 206 5.95 -5.86 -17.95
CA ILE A 206 6.30 -4.43 -17.75
C ILE A 206 7.55 -4.07 -18.56
N LYS A 207 8.59 -4.89 -18.54
CA LYS A 207 9.81 -4.67 -19.33
C LYS A 207 9.54 -4.71 -20.84
N LEU A 208 8.68 -5.62 -21.30
CA LEU A 208 8.27 -5.72 -22.70
C LEU A 208 7.51 -4.46 -23.14
N LEU A 209 6.59 -3.97 -22.30
CA LEU A 209 5.84 -2.74 -22.56
C LEU A 209 6.78 -1.52 -22.74
N PHE A 210 7.81 -1.42 -21.89
CA PHE A 210 8.80 -0.32 -21.95
C PHE A 210 10.01 -0.62 -22.85
N PHE A 211 10.01 -1.76 -23.56
CA PHE A 211 11.13 -2.13 -24.42
C PHE A 211 11.50 -1.07 -25.46
N PRO A 212 10.56 -0.47 -26.25
CA PRO A 212 10.92 0.53 -27.25
C PRO A 212 11.58 1.76 -26.62
N LEU A 213 11.12 2.18 -25.45
CA LEU A 213 11.70 3.30 -24.72
C LEU A 213 13.11 2.96 -24.21
N SER A 214 13.31 1.76 -23.68
CA SER A 214 14.62 1.28 -23.23
C SER A 214 15.61 1.14 -24.40
N ALA A 215 15.16 0.61 -25.55
CA ALA A 215 15.97 0.48 -26.75
C ALA A 215 16.43 1.86 -27.28
N ALA A 216 15.55 2.86 -27.29
CA ALA A 216 15.90 4.22 -27.66
C ALA A 216 16.97 4.82 -26.72
N SER A 217 16.88 4.56 -25.42
CA SER A 217 17.87 4.99 -24.44
C SER A 217 19.24 4.33 -24.65
N TYR A 218 19.28 3.01 -24.81
CA TYR A 218 20.52 2.30 -25.09
C TYR A 218 21.19 2.80 -26.37
N LYS A 219 20.39 3.11 -27.41
CA LYS A 219 20.92 3.72 -28.65
C LYS A 219 21.50 5.11 -28.39
N SER A 220 20.84 5.93 -27.57
CA SER A 220 21.34 7.25 -27.18
C SER A 220 22.65 7.15 -26.38
N MET A 221 22.70 6.23 -25.40
CA MET A 221 23.91 5.99 -24.63
C MET A 221 25.09 5.47 -25.47
N ALA A 222 24.80 4.59 -26.43
CA ALA A 222 25.84 4.12 -27.37
C ALA A 222 26.43 5.26 -28.21
N ARG A 223 25.59 6.21 -28.69
CA ARG A 223 26.06 7.40 -29.38
C ARG A 223 26.89 8.31 -28.47
N MET A 224 26.48 8.50 -27.22
CA MET A 224 27.28 9.28 -26.24
C MET A 224 28.67 8.64 -26.00
N ARG A 225 28.77 7.32 -25.96
CA ARG A 225 30.07 6.62 -25.85
C ARG A 225 30.94 6.86 -27.05
N ALA A 226 30.39 6.88 -28.27
CA ALA A 226 31.17 7.11 -29.47
C ALA A 226 31.83 8.49 -29.51
N VAL A 227 31.27 9.48 -28.82
CA VAL A 227 31.86 10.84 -28.71
C VAL A 227 32.67 11.05 -27.44
N ALA A 228 32.76 10.07 -26.55
CA ALA A 228 33.55 10.16 -25.31
C ALA A 228 35.01 10.60 -25.52
N PRO A 229 35.77 10.09 -26.53
CA PRO A 229 37.12 10.58 -26.80
C PRO A 229 37.14 12.06 -27.23
N LYS A 230 36.16 12.53 -27.97
CA LYS A 230 36.04 13.96 -28.34
C LYS A 230 35.75 14.84 -27.12
N LEU A 231 34.92 14.34 -26.17
CA LEU A 231 34.66 15.00 -24.89
C LEU A 231 35.94 15.08 -24.03
N ALA A 232 36.75 14.03 -24.00
CA ALA A 232 38.03 14.04 -23.29
C ALA A 232 38.98 15.10 -23.86
N ALA A 233 39.11 15.19 -25.18
CA ALA A 233 39.92 16.22 -25.84
C ALA A 233 39.42 17.64 -25.53
N LEU A 234 38.10 17.88 -25.52
CA LEU A 234 37.53 19.17 -25.13
C LEU A 234 37.80 19.52 -23.66
N LYS A 235 37.83 18.52 -22.78
CA LYS A 235 38.16 18.71 -21.34
C LYS A 235 39.65 19.10 -21.18
N GLU A 236 40.52 18.53 -21.96
CA GLU A 236 41.95 18.92 -21.97
C GLU A 236 42.18 20.35 -22.49
N GLN A 237 41.39 20.77 -23.52
CA GLN A 237 41.48 22.11 -24.12
C GLN A 237 40.90 23.22 -23.25
N HIS A 238 39.83 22.97 -22.50
CA HIS A 238 39.05 23.98 -21.79
C HIS A 238 38.87 23.67 -20.29
N GLY A 239 39.68 22.79 -19.71
CA GLY A 239 39.49 22.22 -18.36
C GLY A 239 39.31 23.24 -17.23
N ASP A 240 39.94 24.41 -17.36
CA ASP A 240 39.90 25.47 -16.35
C ASP A 240 38.76 26.45 -16.53
N ASP A 241 38.09 26.50 -17.70
CA ASP A 241 36.97 27.38 -18.00
C ASP A 241 35.69 26.60 -18.14
N ARG A 242 34.93 26.48 -17.04
CA ARG A 242 33.66 25.74 -16.99
C ARG A 242 32.63 26.28 -18.00
N GLN A 243 32.63 27.57 -18.29
CA GLN A 243 31.65 28.17 -19.18
C GLN A 243 31.95 27.82 -20.64
N LYS A 244 33.21 27.93 -21.07
CA LYS A 244 33.62 27.53 -22.42
C LYS A 244 33.51 26.02 -22.61
N MET A 245 33.83 25.22 -21.60
CA MET A 245 33.64 23.78 -21.62
C MET A 245 32.17 23.39 -21.83
N SER A 246 31.26 24.03 -21.10
CA SER A 246 29.82 23.77 -21.24
C SER A 246 29.29 24.15 -22.63
N GLN A 247 29.74 25.27 -23.18
CA GLN A 247 29.36 25.70 -24.55
C GLN A 247 29.90 24.73 -25.61
N ALA A 248 31.17 24.38 -25.55
CA ALA A 248 31.79 23.43 -26.46
C ALA A 248 31.16 22.04 -26.42
N MET A 249 30.75 21.60 -25.22
CA MET A 249 30.05 20.34 -25.04
C MET A 249 28.65 20.37 -25.66
N MET A 250 27.90 21.47 -25.50
CA MET A 250 26.60 21.67 -26.13
C MET A 250 26.70 21.72 -27.64
N GLU A 251 27.69 22.39 -28.19
CA GLU A 251 27.97 22.42 -29.63
C GLU A 251 28.32 21.04 -30.20
N LEU A 252 29.16 20.28 -29.49
CA LEU A 252 29.48 18.91 -29.87
C LEU A 252 28.24 18.04 -29.92
N TYR A 253 27.35 18.10 -28.90
CA TYR A 253 26.12 17.35 -28.87
C TYR A 253 25.17 17.75 -30.00
N LYS A 254 25.04 19.03 -30.30
CA LYS A 254 24.26 19.52 -31.46
C LYS A 254 24.84 19.01 -32.78
N LYS A 255 26.16 19.08 -32.97
CA LYS A 255 26.83 18.62 -34.17
C LYS A 255 26.67 17.13 -34.44
N GLU A 256 26.80 16.32 -33.37
CA GLU A 256 26.67 14.86 -33.44
C GLU A 256 25.20 14.39 -33.34
N LYS A 257 24.23 15.32 -33.25
CA LYS A 257 22.79 15.04 -33.09
C LYS A 257 22.50 14.09 -31.90
N ILE A 258 23.18 14.32 -30.77
CA ILE A 258 23.03 13.55 -29.53
C ILE A 258 22.15 14.33 -28.56
N ASN A 259 21.11 13.67 -28.07
CA ASN A 259 20.31 14.21 -26.98
C ASN A 259 20.80 13.60 -25.65
N PRO A 260 21.47 14.40 -24.78
CA PRO A 260 21.98 13.90 -23.51
C PRO A 260 20.84 13.47 -22.56
N MET A 261 19.65 14.07 -22.71
CA MET A 261 18.45 13.69 -21.93
C MET A 261 17.82 12.37 -22.39
N GLY A 262 18.11 11.92 -23.61
CA GLY A 262 17.55 10.69 -24.16
C GLY A 262 17.97 9.43 -23.42
N GLY A 263 19.12 9.45 -22.75
CA GLY A 263 19.62 8.33 -21.93
C GLY A 263 18.90 8.16 -20.60
N CYS A 264 18.48 9.24 -19.95
CA CYS A 264 17.84 9.19 -18.61
C CYS A 264 16.31 9.16 -18.69
N LEU A 265 15.69 9.51 -19.79
CA LEU A 265 14.23 9.56 -19.95
C LEU A 265 13.51 8.26 -19.56
N PRO A 266 14.00 7.05 -19.95
CA PRO A 266 13.36 5.81 -19.53
C PRO A 266 13.37 5.60 -18.02
N ILE A 267 14.41 6.02 -17.33
CA ILE A 267 14.51 5.91 -15.86
C ILE A 267 13.42 6.78 -15.24
N LEU A 268 13.24 8.01 -15.71
CA LEU A 268 12.21 8.93 -15.19
C LEU A 268 10.78 8.39 -15.41
N VAL A 269 10.51 7.78 -16.57
CA VAL A 269 9.20 7.19 -16.87
C VAL A 269 8.96 5.88 -16.13
N GLN A 270 9.99 5.04 -15.97
CA GLN A 270 9.87 3.74 -15.29
C GLN A 270 9.87 3.87 -13.76
N MET A 271 10.49 4.90 -13.18
CA MET A 271 10.60 5.06 -11.73
C MET A 271 9.25 5.02 -11.01
N PRO A 272 8.20 5.77 -11.45
CA PRO A 272 6.89 5.68 -10.83
C PRO A 272 6.29 4.26 -10.88
N VAL A 273 6.51 3.53 -11.97
CA VAL A 273 6.03 2.16 -12.14
C VAL A 273 6.74 1.20 -11.19
N PHE A 274 8.06 1.34 -11.02
CA PHE A 274 8.80 0.53 -10.06
C PHE A 274 8.45 0.85 -8.61
N LEU A 275 8.23 2.13 -8.29
CA LEU A 275 7.76 2.53 -6.96
C LEU A 275 6.36 1.97 -6.68
N ALA A 276 5.46 2.02 -7.66
CA ALA A 276 4.13 1.43 -7.54
C ALA A 276 4.21 -0.09 -7.35
N LEU A 277 5.05 -0.78 -8.13
CA LEU A 277 5.29 -2.22 -7.97
C LEU A 277 5.88 -2.54 -6.59
N TYR A 278 6.83 -1.73 -6.11
CA TYR A 278 7.40 -1.87 -4.78
C TYR A 278 6.30 -1.78 -3.70
N TRP A 279 5.43 -0.77 -3.76
CA TRP A 279 4.31 -0.64 -2.82
C TRP A 279 3.34 -1.81 -2.92
N VAL A 280 3.02 -2.29 -4.13
CA VAL A 280 2.20 -3.50 -4.34
C VAL A 280 2.80 -4.69 -3.60
N LEU A 281 4.10 -4.94 -3.74
CA LEU A 281 4.75 -6.09 -3.10
C LEU A 281 4.85 -5.95 -1.59
N VAL A 282 5.08 -4.73 -1.07
CA VAL A 282 5.21 -4.47 0.37
C VAL A 282 3.85 -4.57 1.08
N GLU A 283 2.78 -4.04 0.47
CA GLU A 283 1.45 -3.99 1.09
C GLU A 283 0.63 -5.28 0.89
N SER A 284 1.04 -6.17 -0.04
CA SER A 284 0.27 -7.39 -0.35
C SER A 284 0.47 -8.46 0.71
N VAL A 285 -0.57 -8.68 1.50
CA VAL A 285 -0.61 -9.77 2.48
C VAL A 285 -0.57 -11.16 1.83
N GLU A 286 -1.00 -11.26 0.58
CA GLU A 286 -1.04 -12.49 -0.22
C GLU A 286 0.36 -13.09 -0.47
N LEU A 287 1.41 -12.28 -0.39
CA LEU A 287 2.80 -12.72 -0.53
C LEU A 287 3.37 -13.31 0.74
N ARG A 288 2.72 -13.07 1.89
CA ARG A 288 3.17 -13.54 3.18
C ARG A 288 2.99 -15.05 3.29
N GLN A 289 4.07 -15.75 3.66
CA GLN A 289 4.13 -17.22 3.71
C GLN A 289 3.80 -17.89 2.36
N ALA A 290 3.93 -17.13 1.25
CA ALA A 290 3.77 -17.67 -0.08
C ALA A 290 5.11 -18.26 -0.56
N PRO A 291 5.18 -19.57 -0.86
CA PRO A 291 6.40 -20.19 -1.37
C PRO A 291 6.62 -19.83 -2.84
N TRP A 292 7.89 -19.76 -3.24
CA TRP A 292 8.25 -19.64 -4.65
C TRP A 292 8.83 -20.95 -5.19
N PHE A 293 10.10 -21.18 -4.93
CA PHE A 293 10.84 -22.32 -5.46
C PHE A 293 11.96 -22.73 -4.49
N ALA A 294 12.23 -24.03 -4.41
CA ALA A 294 13.29 -24.63 -3.60
C ALA A 294 13.27 -24.15 -2.13
N TRP A 295 14.24 -23.37 -1.71
CA TRP A 295 14.40 -22.90 -0.32
C TRP A 295 13.59 -21.66 0.03
N ILE A 296 13.03 -20.96 -0.95
CA ILE A 296 12.21 -19.76 -0.73
C ILE A 296 10.79 -20.20 -0.38
N GLN A 297 10.49 -20.24 0.92
CA GLN A 297 9.19 -20.67 1.45
C GLN A 297 8.28 -19.49 1.81
N ASP A 298 8.82 -18.28 1.86
CA ASP A 298 8.09 -17.04 2.14
C ASP A 298 8.72 -15.89 1.36
N LEU A 299 7.93 -15.30 0.44
CA LEU A 299 8.38 -14.17 -0.40
C LEU A 299 8.58 -12.88 0.38
N THR A 300 8.07 -12.79 1.61
CA THR A 300 8.25 -11.61 2.48
C THR A 300 9.41 -11.78 3.46
N ALA A 301 9.98 -12.96 3.57
CA ALA A 301 11.12 -13.26 4.43
C ALA A 301 12.45 -13.03 3.68
N ARG A 302 13.51 -12.84 4.46
CA ARG A 302 14.88 -12.77 3.90
C ARG A 302 15.29 -14.13 3.37
N ASP A 303 16.04 -14.12 2.26
CA ASP A 303 16.67 -15.35 1.74
C ASP A 303 17.63 -15.94 2.79
N PRO A 304 17.35 -17.13 3.35
CA PRO A 304 18.12 -17.70 4.43
C PRO A 304 19.58 -18.04 4.04
N TYR A 305 19.82 -18.28 2.76
CA TYR A 305 21.14 -18.62 2.23
C TYR A 305 21.83 -17.46 1.52
N PHE A 306 21.20 -16.28 1.44
CA PHE A 306 21.72 -15.09 0.74
C PHE A 306 22.09 -15.33 -0.73
N ILE A 307 21.54 -16.36 -1.35
CA ILE A 307 21.83 -16.70 -2.76
C ILE A 307 21.33 -15.61 -3.70
N LEU A 308 20.08 -15.14 -3.49
CA LEU A 308 19.49 -14.10 -4.34
C LEU A 308 20.23 -12.75 -4.23
N PRO A 309 20.60 -12.25 -3.04
CA PRO A 309 21.47 -11.06 -2.92
C PRO A 309 22.82 -11.21 -3.62
N VAL A 310 23.49 -12.36 -3.48
CA VAL A 310 24.79 -12.61 -4.16
C VAL A 310 24.60 -12.66 -5.68
N LEU A 311 23.57 -13.32 -6.16
CA LEU A 311 23.23 -13.36 -7.59
C LEU A 311 22.96 -11.95 -8.14
N ASN A 312 22.17 -11.15 -7.41
CA ASN A 312 21.91 -9.75 -7.76
C ASN A 312 23.20 -8.93 -7.84
N MET A 313 24.09 -9.08 -6.87
CA MET A 313 25.39 -8.40 -6.86
C MET A 313 26.24 -8.79 -8.10
N LEU A 314 26.28 -10.07 -8.45
CA LEU A 314 27.00 -10.56 -9.62
C LEU A 314 26.42 -10.00 -10.93
N VAL A 315 25.09 -9.99 -11.04
CA VAL A 315 24.40 -9.42 -12.22
C VAL A 315 24.66 -7.92 -12.33
N MET A 316 24.61 -7.17 -11.22
CA MET A 316 24.91 -5.73 -11.20
C MET A 316 26.36 -5.48 -11.60
N TRP A 317 27.32 -6.23 -11.06
CA TRP A 317 28.73 -6.11 -11.43
C TRP A 317 28.95 -6.40 -12.92
N LEU A 318 28.35 -7.47 -13.45
CA LEU A 318 28.44 -7.81 -14.86
C LEU A 318 27.82 -6.71 -15.74
N THR A 319 26.68 -6.19 -15.35
CA THR A 319 25.99 -5.10 -16.07
C THR A 319 26.86 -3.83 -16.11
N GLN A 320 27.49 -3.46 -15.00
CA GLN A 320 28.40 -2.32 -14.94
C GLN A 320 29.65 -2.53 -15.81
N LYS A 321 30.20 -3.75 -15.80
CA LYS A 321 31.35 -4.09 -16.64
C LYS A 321 31.02 -4.03 -18.13
N LEU A 322 29.87 -4.53 -18.53
CA LEU A 322 29.41 -4.52 -19.93
C LEU A 322 28.89 -3.14 -20.39
N THR A 323 28.47 -2.30 -19.44
CA THR A 323 27.84 -1.01 -19.72
C THR A 323 28.52 0.13 -18.93
N PRO A 324 29.82 0.38 -19.13
CA PRO A 324 30.52 1.45 -18.43
C PRO A 324 29.83 2.79 -18.77
N ALA A 325 29.57 3.62 -17.75
CA ALA A 325 28.93 4.92 -17.93
C ALA A 325 29.85 5.87 -18.70
N PRO A 326 29.35 6.53 -19.76
CA PRO A 326 30.15 7.52 -20.49
C PRO A 326 30.43 8.73 -19.60
N GLY A 327 31.71 9.14 -19.48
CA GLY A 327 32.12 10.36 -18.77
C GLY A 327 32.49 10.19 -17.30
N MET A 328 32.53 8.99 -16.76
CA MET A 328 33.14 8.75 -15.44
C MET A 328 34.67 8.76 -15.56
N ASP A 329 35.36 9.50 -14.67
CA ASP A 329 36.81 9.44 -14.55
C ASP A 329 37.28 8.00 -14.24
N PRO A 330 38.44 7.58 -14.73
CA PRO A 330 38.99 6.23 -14.50
C PRO A 330 39.08 5.85 -13.02
N MET A 331 39.12 6.84 -12.14
CA MET A 331 39.14 6.64 -10.69
C MET A 331 37.76 6.30 -10.14
N GLN A 332 36.68 6.86 -10.71
CA GLN A 332 35.26 6.53 -10.36
C GLN A 332 34.83 5.19 -10.94
N GLN A 333 35.46 4.68 -11.99
CA GLN A 333 35.22 3.35 -12.53
C GLN A 333 35.81 2.22 -11.69
N LYS A 334 36.75 2.52 -10.78
CA LYS A 334 37.43 1.53 -9.93
C LYS A 334 36.84 1.42 -8.52
N MET A 335 35.91 2.34 -8.14
CA MET A 335 35.09 2.22 -6.94
C MET A 335 33.77 1.46 -7.23
#